data_a59e433c7f1c3054830dec21bd7a345b
#
_entry.id   a59e433c7f1c3054830dec21bd7a345b
#
_cell.length_a   1.000
_cell.length_b   1.000
_cell.length_c   1.000
_cell.angle_alpha   90.00
_cell.angle_beta   90.00
_cell.angle_gamma   90.00
#
_symmetry.space_group_name_H-M   'P 1'
#
loop_
_entity.id
_entity.type
_entity.pdbx_description
1 polymer ?
#
loop_
_entity_poly.entity_id
_entity_poly.type
_entity_poly.pdbx_seq_one_letter_code
_entity_poly.pdbx_strand_id
1 'polypeptide(L)'
;MKLERQKILIDIDDTFLKSSEEIIRQLNYKNGTSKTIDDLIDYKYRSIDNNITQEDIEKMYASSEFFNNVAFNDGAIEFIIKYSKIFDIVFVSYGTKENLFKKAFLLTQFVNAYNLDNVFFADCETGKANKSEILLDNVYLAIDNHSGHLAELSAPKKILLKNFKEVDWNKTPINDEYTYTANSFYDIDEMIQFDLQLKNMGVYLDA
;
A
#
# COMPACT_ATOMS: atom_id res chain seq x y z
N MET A 1 7.02 -14.14 29.24
CA MET A 1 6.15 -13.20 28.53
C MET A 1 6.73 -13.07 27.14
N LYS A 2 5.99 -13.48 26.08
CA LYS A 2 6.44 -13.27 24.70
C LYS A 2 6.29 -11.75 24.45
N LEU A 3 7.38 -11.05 24.13
CA LEU A 3 7.28 -9.63 23.75
C LEU A 3 6.35 -9.55 22.52
N GLU A 4 5.37 -8.68 22.59
CA GLU A 4 4.49 -8.41 21.45
C GLU A 4 5.31 -7.80 20.33
N ARG A 5 5.15 -8.34 19.10
CA ARG A 5 5.87 -7.82 17.93
C ARG A 5 5.37 -6.44 17.57
N GLN A 6 6.27 -5.58 17.11
CA GLN A 6 5.87 -4.33 16.48
C GLN A 6 5.23 -4.59 15.12
N LYS A 7 4.35 -3.70 14.70
CA LYS A 7 3.57 -3.82 13.45
C LYS A 7 4.08 -2.88 12.38
N ILE A 8 4.10 -3.35 11.13
CA ILE A 8 4.25 -2.51 9.94
C ILE A 8 2.90 -2.50 9.23
N LEU A 9 2.31 -1.30 9.07
CA LEU A 9 1.07 -1.11 8.33
C LEU A 9 1.38 -0.83 6.87
N ILE A 10 0.73 -1.50 5.93
CA ILE A 10 0.99 -1.37 4.50
C ILE A 10 -0.33 -1.27 3.75
N ASP A 11 -0.50 -0.19 2.97
CA ASP A 11 -1.61 -0.10 2.02
C ASP A 11 -1.42 -1.08 0.85
N ILE A 12 -2.51 -1.39 0.13
CA ILE A 12 -2.49 -2.38 -0.96
C ILE A 12 -2.41 -1.70 -2.32
N ASP A 13 -3.36 -0.82 -2.66
CA ASP A 13 -3.47 -0.26 -4.00
C ASP A 13 -2.36 0.77 -4.26
N ASP A 14 -1.62 0.58 -5.35
CA ASP A 14 -0.45 1.39 -5.72
C ASP A 14 0.66 1.47 -4.64
N THR A 15 0.51 0.69 -3.56
CA THR A 15 1.53 0.50 -2.52
C THR A 15 2.12 -0.90 -2.61
N PHE A 16 1.39 -1.94 -2.26
CA PHE A 16 1.84 -3.33 -2.40
C PHE A 16 1.66 -3.85 -3.84
N LEU A 17 0.56 -3.47 -4.49
CA LEU A 17 0.21 -3.83 -5.87
C LEU A 17 0.36 -2.63 -6.81
N LYS A 18 0.70 -2.88 -8.07
CA LYS A 18 0.68 -1.89 -9.17
C LYS A 18 -0.74 -1.74 -9.73
N SER A 19 -1.67 -1.34 -8.88
CA SER A 19 -3.09 -1.35 -9.16
C SER A 19 -3.48 -0.42 -10.32
N SER A 20 -2.96 0.81 -10.33
CA SER A 20 -3.24 1.77 -11.40
C SER A 20 -2.69 1.32 -12.75
N GLU A 21 -1.53 0.68 -12.79
CA GLU A 21 -0.97 0.14 -14.05
C GLU A 21 -1.90 -0.92 -14.64
N GLU A 22 -2.45 -1.82 -13.79
CA GLU A 22 -3.37 -2.85 -14.26
C GLU A 22 -4.70 -2.26 -14.75
N ILE A 23 -5.28 -1.27 -14.06
CA ILE A 23 -6.48 -0.56 -14.52
C ILE A 23 -6.23 0.11 -15.88
N ILE A 24 -5.10 0.80 -16.03
CA ILE A 24 -4.72 1.44 -17.29
C ILE A 24 -4.56 0.40 -18.40
N ARG A 25 -3.95 -0.75 -18.13
CA ARG A 25 -3.83 -1.86 -19.09
C ARG A 25 -5.20 -2.32 -19.60
N GLN A 26 -6.16 -2.51 -18.69
CA GLN A 26 -7.53 -2.92 -19.07
C GLN A 26 -8.24 -1.84 -19.89
N LEU A 27 -8.11 -0.56 -19.51
CA LEU A 27 -8.67 0.56 -20.25
C LEU A 27 -8.06 0.69 -21.65
N ASN A 28 -6.76 0.52 -21.78
CA ASN A 28 -6.07 0.50 -23.07
C ASN A 28 -6.60 -0.62 -23.98
N TYR A 29 -6.77 -1.82 -23.44
CA TYR A 29 -7.32 -2.94 -24.18
C TYR A 29 -8.76 -2.67 -24.66
N LYS A 30 -9.60 -2.14 -23.77
CA LYS A 30 -10.99 -1.77 -24.09
C LYS A 30 -11.09 -0.70 -25.18
N ASN A 31 -10.22 0.32 -25.14
CA ASN A 31 -10.32 1.53 -25.96
C ASN A 31 -9.36 1.53 -27.15
N GLY A 32 -8.49 0.53 -27.32
CA GLY A 32 -7.47 0.50 -28.36
C GLY A 32 -6.43 1.63 -28.22
N THR A 33 -6.07 2.00 -26.99
CA THR A 33 -5.11 3.06 -26.67
C THR A 33 -3.82 2.48 -26.09
N SER A 34 -2.80 3.35 -25.89
CA SER A 34 -1.50 2.98 -25.31
C SER A 34 -1.07 3.94 -24.20
N LYS A 35 -1.99 4.32 -23.34
CA LYS A 35 -1.72 5.17 -22.18
C LYS A 35 -0.85 4.44 -21.16
N THR A 36 -0.09 5.19 -20.38
CA THR A 36 0.80 4.70 -19.32
C THR A 36 0.47 5.33 -17.98
N ILE A 37 1.13 4.90 -16.92
CA ILE A 37 0.98 5.50 -15.60
C ILE A 37 1.34 7.01 -15.60
N ASP A 38 2.20 7.46 -16.51
CA ASP A 38 2.56 8.86 -16.67
C ASP A 38 1.43 9.73 -17.24
N ASP A 39 0.43 9.13 -17.85
CA ASP A 39 -0.78 9.81 -18.31
C ASP A 39 -1.82 9.97 -17.20
N LEU A 40 -1.69 9.27 -16.08
CA LEU A 40 -2.62 9.34 -14.96
C LEU A 40 -2.49 10.68 -14.23
N ILE A 41 -3.58 11.43 -14.09
CA ILE A 41 -3.63 12.72 -13.40
C ILE A 41 -4.37 12.60 -12.07
N ASP A 42 -5.42 11.80 -12.03
CA ASP A 42 -6.25 11.59 -10.85
C ASP A 42 -6.75 10.14 -10.76
N TYR A 43 -7.16 9.71 -9.56
CA TYR A 43 -7.66 8.36 -9.31
C TYR A 43 -9.05 8.06 -9.93
N LYS A 44 -9.65 9.02 -10.64
CA LYS A 44 -10.88 8.82 -11.42
C LYS A 44 -10.60 8.31 -12.84
N TYR A 45 -9.32 8.22 -13.22
CA TYR A 45 -8.85 7.73 -14.51
C TYR A 45 -9.42 8.45 -15.74
N ARG A 46 -9.97 9.66 -15.59
CA ARG A 46 -10.54 10.42 -16.70
C ARG A 46 -9.50 10.90 -17.72
N SER A 47 -8.25 11.03 -17.33
CA SER A 47 -7.12 11.30 -18.24
C SER A 47 -6.77 10.09 -19.11
N ILE A 48 -7.16 8.89 -18.69
CA ILE A 48 -6.97 7.64 -19.42
C ILE A 48 -8.18 7.33 -20.32
N ASP A 49 -9.38 7.40 -19.74
CA ASP A 49 -10.66 7.26 -20.44
C ASP A 49 -11.65 8.31 -19.91
N ASN A 50 -11.98 9.31 -20.76
CA ASN A 50 -12.85 10.42 -20.36
C ASN A 50 -14.31 10.02 -20.10
N ASN A 51 -14.71 8.83 -20.51
CA ASN A 51 -16.08 8.31 -20.34
C ASN A 51 -16.19 7.35 -19.15
N ILE A 52 -15.08 7.02 -18.49
CA ILE A 52 -15.12 6.07 -17.37
C ILE A 52 -15.92 6.62 -16.19
N THR A 53 -16.73 5.77 -15.60
CA THR A 53 -17.48 6.08 -14.39
C THR A 53 -16.81 5.52 -13.14
N GLN A 54 -17.14 6.03 -11.97
CA GLN A 54 -16.67 5.48 -10.70
C GLN A 54 -17.11 4.02 -10.54
N GLU A 55 -18.32 3.67 -10.97
CA GLU A 55 -18.82 2.30 -10.92
C GLU A 55 -18.01 1.35 -11.81
N ASP A 56 -17.57 1.81 -12.99
CA ASP A 56 -16.70 1.02 -13.87
C ASP A 56 -15.35 0.75 -13.19
N ILE A 57 -14.75 1.76 -12.57
CA ILE A 57 -13.49 1.63 -11.84
C ILE A 57 -13.64 0.61 -10.70
N GLU A 58 -14.69 0.72 -9.89
CA GLU A 58 -14.95 -0.20 -8.78
C GLU A 58 -15.14 -1.65 -9.26
N LYS A 59 -15.87 -1.85 -10.38
CA LYS A 59 -16.02 -3.16 -11.03
C LYS A 59 -14.67 -3.72 -11.51
N MET A 60 -13.83 -2.87 -12.10
CA MET A 60 -12.50 -3.30 -12.55
C MET A 60 -11.64 -3.74 -11.37
N TYR A 61 -11.57 -2.94 -10.31
CA TYR A 61 -10.86 -3.29 -9.07
C TYR A 61 -11.41 -4.54 -8.37
N ALA A 62 -12.68 -4.91 -8.58
CA ALA A 62 -13.28 -6.13 -8.05
C ALA A 62 -13.26 -7.30 -9.05
N SER A 63 -12.72 -7.13 -10.26
CA SER A 63 -12.74 -8.15 -11.31
C SER A 63 -11.71 -9.25 -11.07
N SER A 64 -12.02 -10.47 -11.55
CA SER A 64 -11.03 -11.56 -11.55
C SER A 64 -9.88 -11.25 -12.51
N GLU A 65 -10.13 -10.50 -13.59
CA GLU A 65 -9.10 -10.08 -14.53
C GLU A 65 -8.04 -9.23 -13.82
N PHE A 66 -8.47 -8.26 -12.98
CA PHE A 66 -7.54 -7.46 -12.19
C PHE A 66 -6.63 -8.33 -11.32
N PHE A 67 -7.22 -9.20 -10.49
CA PHE A 67 -6.44 -10.01 -9.54
C PHE A 67 -5.58 -11.10 -10.19
N ASN A 68 -5.89 -11.50 -11.42
CA ASN A 68 -5.07 -12.46 -12.17
C ASN A 68 -3.86 -11.81 -12.85
N ASN A 69 -3.86 -10.48 -13.06
CA ASN A 69 -2.86 -9.79 -13.85
C ASN A 69 -2.09 -8.71 -13.07
N VAL A 70 -2.64 -8.21 -11.96
CA VAL A 70 -1.97 -7.15 -11.19
C VAL A 70 -0.60 -7.61 -10.69
N ALA A 71 0.41 -6.78 -10.95
CA ALA A 71 1.78 -7.01 -10.48
C ALA A 71 2.00 -6.45 -9.06
N PHE A 72 3.01 -6.95 -8.38
CA PHE A 72 3.50 -6.38 -7.13
C PHE A 72 4.45 -5.21 -7.41
N ASN A 73 4.51 -4.25 -6.51
CA ASN A 73 5.49 -3.19 -6.57
C ASN A 73 6.92 -3.72 -6.35
N ASP A 74 7.89 -2.96 -6.87
CA ASP A 74 9.30 -3.37 -6.89
C ASP A 74 9.85 -3.53 -5.45
N GLY A 75 10.37 -4.71 -5.16
CA GLY A 75 10.88 -5.09 -3.84
C GLY A 75 9.82 -5.44 -2.79
N ALA A 76 8.52 -5.35 -3.12
CA ALA A 76 7.44 -5.57 -2.16
C ALA A 76 7.41 -7.01 -1.62
N ILE A 77 7.59 -8.00 -2.48
CA ILE A 77 7.59 -9.42 -2.09
C ILE A 77 8.75 -9.71 -1.13
N GLU A 78 9.95 -9.32 -1.51
CA GLU A 78 11.19 -9.51 -0.72
C GLU A 78 11.08 -8.81 0.63
N PHE A 79 10.52 -7.60 0.64
CA PHE A 79 10.26 -6.83 1.85
C PHE A 79 9.35 -7.60 2.82
N ILE A 80 8.20 -8.09 2.35
CA ILE A 80 7.26 -8.83 3.20
C ILE A 80 7.89 -10.12 3.73
N ILE A 81 8.56 -10.90 2.88
CA ILE A 81 9.24 -12.15 3.28
C ILE A 81 10.30 -11.88 4.36
N LYS A 82 11.05 -10.78 4.21
CA LYS A 82 12.10 -10.40 5.16
C LYS A 82 11.52 -9.95 6.49
N TYR A 83 10.59 -8.99 6.46
CA TYR A 83 10.13 -8.30 7.64
C TYR A 83 9.02 -9.02 8.41
N SER A 84 8.26 -9.93 7.81
CA SER A 84 7.33 -10.81 8.54
C SER A 84 8.02 -11.74 9.56
N LYS A 85 9.34 -11.92 9.46
CA LYS A 85 10.13 -12.65 10.46
C LYS A 85 10.36 -11.86 11.75
N ILE A 86 10.30 -10.53 11.67
CA ILE A 86 10.65 -9.60 12.75
C ILE A 86 9.42 -8.84 13.24
N PHE A 87 8.56 -8.41 12.34
CA PHE A 87 7.36 -7.61 12.58
C PHE A 87 6.09 -8.41 12.25
N ASP A 88 4.97 -7.98 12.80
CA ASP A 88 3.66 -8.32 12.28
C ASP A 88 3.34 -7.38 11.11
N ILE A 89 3.13 -7.92 9.92
CA ILE A 89 2.75 -7.14 8.74
C ILE A 89 1.23 -7.05 8.70
N VAL A 90 0.70 -5.84 8.69
CA VAL A 90 -0.74 -5.61 8.63
C VAL A 90 -1.07 -4.84 7.35
N PHE A 91 -1.68 -5.51 6.39
CA PHE A 91 -2.22 -4.84 5.23
C PHE A 91 -3.49 -4.09 5.59
N VAL A 92 -3.56 -2.80 5.23
CA VAL A 92 -4.69 -1.91 5.51
C VAL A 92 -5.21 -1.35 4.19
N SER A 93 -6.44 -1.68 3.81
CA SER A 93 -6.93 -1.25 2.49
C SER A 93 -8.37 -0.78 2.53
N TYR A 94 -8.66 0.23 1.69
CA TYR A 94 -10.02 0.62 1.34
C TYR A 94 -10.56 -0.20 0.16
N GLY A 95 -11.88 -0.32 0.09
CA GLY A 95 -12.54 -0.88 -1.08
C GLY A 95 -14.00 -1.20 -0.84
N THR A 96 -14.70 -1.56 -1.92
CA THR A 96 -16.01 -2.20 -1.80
C THR A 96 -15.86 -3.58 -1.15
N LYS A 97 -16.93 -4.10 -0.57
CA LYS A 97 -16.93 -5.41 0.07
C LYS A 97 -16.39 -6.52 -0.87
N GLU A 98 -16.75 -6.47 -2.15
CA GLU A 98 -16.29 -7.47 -3.13
C GLU A 98 -14.79 -7.32 -3.40
N ASN A 99 -14.28 -6.10 -3.56
CA ASN A 99 -12.85 -5.85 -3.76
C ASN A 99 -12.03 -6.29 -2.53
N LEU A 100 -12.47 -5.94 -1.32
CA LEU A 100 -11.82 -6.34 -0.08
C LEU A 100 -11.76 -7.87 0.10
N PHE A 101 -12.85 -8.58 -0.24
CA PHE A 101 -12.86 -10.04 -0.23
C PHE A 101 -11.79 -10.63 -1.17
N LYS A 102 -11.66 -10.08 -2.38
CA LYS A 102 -10.65 -10.54 -3.36
C LYS A 102 -9.24 -10.19 -2.94
N LYS A 103 -9.01 -9.03 -2.33
CA LYS A 103 -7.72 -8.67 -1.71
C LYS A 103 -7.35 -9.65 -0.60
N ALA A 104 -8.27 -9.97 0.30
CA ALA A 104 -8.04 -10.97 1.34
C ALA A 104 -7.70 -12.35 0.77
N PHE A 105 -8.36 -12.76 -0.31
CA PHE A 105 -8.06 -14.01 -1.00
C PHE A 105 -6.66 -14.00 -1.64
N LEU A 106 -6.29 -12.92 -2.35
CA LEU A 106 -4.95 -12.74 -2.92
C LEU A 106 -3.87 -12.82 -1.83
N LEU A 107 -4.06 -12.11 -0.72
CA LEU A 107 -3.13 -12.14 0.41
C LEU A 107 -3.03 -13.54 1.04
N THR A 108 -4.14 -14.26 1.14
CA THR A 108 -4.14 -15.66 1.63
C THR A 108 -3.30 -16.55 0.71
N GLN A 109 -3.45 -16.41 -0.61
CA GLN A 109 -2.64 -17.16 -1.57
C GLN A 109 -1.16 -16.78 -1.45
N PHE A 110 -0.85 -15.49 -1.32
CA PHE A 110 0.50 -14.99 -1.13
C PHE A 110 1.14 -15.55 0.15
N VAL A 111 0.44 -15.45 1.28
CA VAL A 111 0.89 -15.99 2.57
C VAL A 111 1.20 -17.49 2.48
N ASN A 112 0.32 -18.26 1.84
CA ASN A 112 0.51 -19.70 1.67
C ASN A 112 1.68 -20.02 0.73
N ALA A 113 1.83 -19.27 -0.38
CA ALA A 113 2.89 -19.51 -1.36
C ALA A 113 4.29 -19.30 -0.77
N TYR A 114 4.44 -18.33 0.15
CA TYR A 114 5.71 -18.00 0.80
C TYR A 114 5.83 -18.53 2.23
N ASN A 115 4.84 -19.27 2.73
CA ASN A 115 4.80 -19.84 4.08
C ASN A 115 5.06 -18.80 5.17
N LEU A 116 4.27 -17.73 5.16
CA LEU A 116 4.40 -16.59 6.09
C LEU A 116 3.44 -16.72 7.27
N ASP A 117 3.92 -16.45 8.49
CA ASP A 117 3.12 -16.63 9.71
C ASP A 117 2.53 -15.32 10.27
N ASN A 118 3.13 -14.18 10.02
CA ASN A 118 2.81 -12.93 10.71
C ASN A 118 2.34 -11.85 9.73
N VAL A 119 1.36 -12.23 8.89
CA VAL A 119 0.74 -11.33 7.91
C VAL A 119 -0.76 -11.31 8.14
N PHE A 120 -1.32 -10.12 8.32
CA PHE A 120 -2.70 -9.87 8.68
C PHE A 120 -3.35 -8.92 7.68
N PHE A 121 -4.68 -8.88 7.66
CA PHE A 121 -5.43 -7.96 6.83
C PHE A 121 -6.47 -7.21 7.68
N ALA A 122 -6.46 -5.88 7.58
CA ALA A 122 -7.43 -4.98 8.17
C ALA A 122 -8.15 -4.23 7.04
N ASP A 123 -9.44 -4.50 6.90
CA ASP A 123 -10.26 -3.93 5.84
C ASP A 123 -11.02 -2.68 6.28
N CYS A 124 -11.12 -1.72 5.36
CA CYS A 124 -11.94 -0.52 5.51
C CYS A 124 -12.98 -0.50 4.39
N GLU A 125 -14.21 -0.91 4.68
CA GLU A 125 -15.27 -0.87 3.67
C GLU A 125 -15.66 0.58 3.36
N THR A 126 -15.60 0.96 2.10
CA THR A 126 -15.93 2.30 1.61
C THR A 126 -17.29 2.77 2.12
N GLY A 127 -17.31 3.96 2.74
CA GLY A 127 -18.52 4.56 3.31
C GLY A 127 -18.92 3.99 4.69
N LYS A 128 -18.18 3.04 5.26
CA LYS A 128 -18.48 2.46 6.58
C LYS A 128 -17.37 2.64 7.61
N ALA A 129 -16.11 2.61 7.18
CA ALA A 129 -14.98 2.74 8.07
C ALA A 129 -13.87 3.60 7.42
N ASN A 130 -13.08 4.28 8.23
CA ASN A 130 -11.88 5.02 7.82
C ASN A 130 -10.63 4.32 8.36
N LYS A 131 -9.47 4.54 7.73
CA LYS A 131 -8.20 4.01 8.22
C LYS A 131 -7.87 4.50 9.64
N SER A 132 -8.35 5.70 10.03
CA SER A 132 -8.23 6.24 11.40
C SER A 132 -8.93 5.41 12.47
N GLU A 133 -9.91 4.58 12.09
CA GLU A 133 -10.64 3.71 13.02
C GLU A 133 -9.89 2.41 13.30
N ILE A 134 -8.83 2.13 12.54
CA ILE A 134 -7.94 0.99 12.78
C ILE A 134 -7.00 1.34 13.92
N LEU A 135 -7.44 1.08 15.13
CA LEU A 135 -6.64 1.28 16.34
C LEU A 135 -5.76 0.05 16.57
N LEU A 136 -4.49 0.18 16.21
CA LEU A 136 -3.47 -0.85 16.43
C LEU A 136 -2.39 -0.34 17.36
N ASP A 137 -2.16 -1.08 18.44
CA ASP A 137 -1.06 -0.81 19.35
C ASP A 137 0.26 -1.30 18.77
N ASN A 138 1.36 -0.75 19.29
CA ASN A 138 2.73 -1.16 18.97
C ASN A 138 3.09 -1.07 17.47
N VAL A 139 2.62 -0.02 16.80
CA VAL A 139 2.97 0.26 15.39
C VAL A 139 4.39 0.82 15.33
N TYR A 140 5.21 0.26 14.44
CA TYR A 140 6.56 0.74 14.14
C TYR A 140 6.55 1.78 13.03
N LEU A 141 5.88 1.47 11.90
CA LEU A 141 5.72 2.40 10.77
C LEU A 141 4.48 2.08 9.94
N ALA A 142 4.03 3.06 9.14
CA ALA A 142 3.00 2.89 8.12
C ALA A 142 3.53 3.29 6.74
N ILE A 143 3.13 2.55 5.70
CA ILE A 143 3.51 2.75 4.29
C ILE A 143 2.24 2.88 3.47
N ASP A 144 2.11 3.98 2.72
CA ASP A 144 0.97 4.24 1.84
C ASP A 144 1.43 5.15 0.69
N ASN A 145 0.83 5.05 -0.48
CA ASN A 145 1.10 5.95 -1.61
C ASN A 145 0.19 7.18 -1.60
N HIS A 146 -0.80 7.23 -0.71
CA HIS A 146 -1.76 8.32 -0.59
C HIS A 146 -1.52 9.11 0.70
N SER A 147 -1.08 10.36 0.58
CA SER A 147 -0.72 11.20 1.72
C SER A 147 -1.87 11.42 2.72
N GLY A 148 -3.11 11.56 2.23
CA GLY A 148 -4.30 11.69 3.08
C GLY A 148 -4.58 10.42 3.89
N HIS A 149 -4.50 9.24 3.28
CA HIS A 149 -4.69 7.96 3.98
C HIS A 149 -3.56 7.71 4.98
N LEU A 150 -2.33 8.05 4.60
CA LEU A 150 -1.18 7.94 5.49
C LEU A 150 -1.33 8.83 6.72
N ALA A 151 -1.89 10.04 6.55
CA ALA A 151 -2.18 10.94 7.66
C ALA A 151 -3.20 10.37 8.66
N GLU A 152 -4.16 9.58 8.19
CA GLU A 152 -5.19 8.94 9.03
C GLU A 152 -4.62 7.82 9.91
N LEU A 153 -3.55 7.15 9.50
CA LEU A 153 -2.95 6.04 10.23
C LEU A 153 -2.19 6.53 11.48
N SER A 154 -2.46 5.88 12.61
CA SER A 154 -1.71 6.13 13.86
C SER A 154 -0.40 5.35 13.84
N ALA A 155 0.67 5.99 13.38
CA ALA A 155 2.02 5.42 13.35
C ALA A 155 3.07 6.49 13.70
N PRO A 156 4.12 6.14 14.49
CA PRO A 156 5.18 7.09 14.85
C PRO A 156 6.07 7.47 13.66
N LYS A 157 6.15 6.61 12.67
CA LYS A 157 6.85 6.84 11.40
C LYS A 157 5.91 6.55 10.25
N LYS A 158 5.93 7.40 9.23
CA LYS A 158 5.11 7.29 8.03
C LYS A 158 5.99 7.37 6.80
N ILE A 159 5.76 6.50 5.83
CA ILE A 159 6.49 6.50 4.57
C ILE A 159 5.50 6.66 3.44
N LEU A 160 5.59 7.78 2.72
CA LEU A 160 4.86 8.04 1.50
C LEU A 160 5.62 7.39 0.33
N LEU A 161 5.05 6.33 -0.24
CA LEU A 161 5.63 5.65 -1.39
C LEU A 161 5.33 6.41 -2.68
N LYS A 162 6.39 6.88 -3.36
CA LYS A 162 6.32 7.62 -4.63
C LYS A 162 6.86 6.77 -5.78
N ASN A 163 6.21 5.66 -6.07
CA ASN A 163 6.60 4.69 -7.09
C ASN A 163 6.26 5.11 -8.53
N PHE A 164 5.58 6.26 -8.71
CA PHE A 164 5.32 6.90 -10.00
C PHE A 164 5.32 8.44 -9.83
N LYS A 165 5.08 9.17 -10.91
CA LYS A 165 5.13 10.65 -10.88
C LYS A 165 4.25 11.25 -9.78
N GLU A 166 4.59 12.45 -9.34
CA GLU A 166 3.80 13.18 -8.37
C GLU A 166 2.42 13.55 -8.94
N VAL A 167 1.38 13.13 -8.23
CA VAL A 167 -0.03 13.42 -8.47
C VAL A 167 -0.67 13.98 -7.21
N ASP A 168 -1.91 14.44 -7.28
CA ASP A 168 -2.51 15.17 -6.16
C ASP A 168 -2.54 14.39 -4.83
N TRP A 169 -2.70 13.08 -4.87
CA TRP A 169 -2.80 12.26 -3.66
C TRP A 169 -1.45 11.79 -3.08
N ASN A 170 -0.35 11.84 -3.86
CA ASN A 170 0.98 11.43 -3.37
C ASN A 170 1.94 12.62 -3.15
N LYS A 171 1.41 13.85 -3.06
CA LYS A 171 2.21 15.01 -2.67
C LYS A 171 2.65 14.89 -1.23
N THR A 172 3.91 15.20 -0.97
CA THR A 172 4.43 15.25 0.39
C THR A 172 3.71 16.34 1.19
N PRO A 173 3.15 16.03 2.36
CA PRO A 173 2.54 17.04 3.23
C PRO A 173 3.55 18.12 3.62
N ILE A 174 3.13 19.38 3.58
CA ILE A 174 4.03 20.56 3.75
C ILE A 174 4.59 20.70 5.17
N ASN A 175 4.05 20.03 6.18
CA ASN A 175 4.44 20.19 7.59
C ASN A 175 4.38 18.90 8.41
N ASP A 176 4.65 17.75 7.81
CA ASP A 176 4.69 16.50 8.56
C ASP A 176 6.13 16.06 8.76
N GLU A 177 6.70 16.40 9.92
CA GLU A 177 8.08 16.07 10.33
C GLU A 177 8.29 14.54 10.46
N TYR A 178 7.22 13.75 10.48
CA TYR A 178 7.24 12.30 10.65
C TYR A 178 7.00 11.51 9.36
N THR A 179 6.80 12.21 8.23
CA THR A 179 6.61 11.57 6.93
C THR A 179 7.88 11.59 6.11
N TYR A 180 8.41 10.41 5.84
CA TYR A 180 9.51 10.18 4.91
C TYR A 180 8.97 9.81 3.53
N THR A 181 9.79 9.96 2.49
CA THR A 181 9.45 9.53 1.13
C THR A 181 10.37 8.42 0.66
N ALA A 182 9.84 7.46 -0.08
CA ALA A 182 10.57 6.38 -0.72
C ALA A 182 10.02 6.16 -2.13
N ASN A 183 10.84 5.68 -3.08
CA ASN A 183 10.41 5.40 -4.44
C ASN A 183 10.17 3.90 -4.67
N SER A 184 10.63 3.06 -3.75
CA SER A 184 10.51 1.59 -3.83
C SER A 184 10.54 0.97 -2.44
N PHE A 185 10.19 -0.31 -2.36
CA PHE A 185 10.38 -1.07 -1.12
C PHE A 185 11.87 -1.33 -0.81
N TYR A 186 12.76 -1.19 -1.78
CA TYR A 186 14.21 -1.25 -1.53
C TYR A 186 14.68 -0.04 -0.72
N ASP A 187 14.20 1.17 -1.05
CA ASP A 187 14.50 2.38 -0.28
C ASP A 187 13.99 2.26 1.16
N ILE A 188 12.78 1.71 1.33
CA ILE A 188 12.19 1.46 2.67
C ILE A 188 13.02 0.43 3.45
N ASP A 189 13.50 -0.61 2.78
CA ASP A 189 14.37 -1.62 3.38
C ASP A 189 15.66 -0.99 3.94
N GLU A 190 16.31 -0.11 3.17
CA GLU A 190 17.50 0.62 3.61
C GLU A 190 17.23 1.49 4.83
N MET A 191 16.09 2.22 4.84
CA MET A 191 15.69 3.06 5.98
C MET A 191 15.48 2.23 7.26
N ILE A 192 14.79 1.10 7.16
CA ILE A 192 14.58 0.21 8.33
C ILE A 192 15.88 -0.40 8.80
N GLN A 193 16.76 -0.84 7.91
CA GLN A 193 18.05 -1.40 8.27
C GLN A 193 18.90 -0.39 9.01
N PHE A 194 18.93 0.85 8.55
CA PHE A 194 19.64 1.94 9.24
C PHE A 194 19.10 2.17 10.65
N ASP A 195 17.78 2.26 10.81
CA ASP A 195 17.14 2.38 12.12
C ASP A 195 17.48 1.25 13.09
N LEU A 196 17.44 0.00 12.58
CA LEU A 196 17.75 -1.18 13.39
C LEU A 196 19.23 -1.22 13.79
N GLN A 197 20.14 -0.75 12.92
CA GLN A 197 21.56 -0.62 13.23
C GLN A 197 21.79 0.41 14.34
N LEU A 198 21.18 1.60 14.24
CA LEU A 198 21.27 2.64 15.26
C LEU A 198 20.76 2.15 16.62
N LYS A 199 19.63 1.45 16.66
CA LYS A 199 19.11 0.84 17.90
C LYS A 199 20.10 -0.16 18.51
N ASN A 200 20.73 -0.99 17.69
CA ASN A 200 21.75 -1.95 18.15
C ASN A 200 23.00 -1.26 18.69
N MET A 201 23.32 -0.05 18.23
CA MET A 201 24.42 0.78 18.73
C MET A 201 24.05 1.60 19.98
N GLY A 202 22.81 1.48 20.48
CA GLY A 202 22.29 2.24 21.62
C GLY A 202 21.92 3.68 21.30
N VAL A 203 21.83 4.03 20.02
CA VAL A 203 21.35 5.34 19.57
C VAL A 203 19.84 5.25 19.40
N TYR A 204 19.10 5.88 20.29
CA TYR A 204 17.64 6.03 20.16
C TYR A 204 17.39 7.38 19.50
N LEU A 205 16.88 7.38 18.28
CA LEU A 205 16.32 8.57 17.68
C LEU A 205 14.94 8.77 18.34
N ASP A 206 14.86 9.80 19.21
CA ASP A 206 13.59 10.18 19.83
C ASP A 206 12.58 10.49 18.72
N ALA A 207 11.42 9.84 18.78
CA ALA A 207 10.31 10.05 17.85
C ALA A 207 9.41 11.17 18.35
#